data_266420ef6ff648b07acbe6f177e91b90
#
_entry.id   266420ef6ff648b07acbe6f177e91b90
#
_cell.length_a   1.000
_cell.length_b   1.000
_cell.length_c   1.000
_cell.angle_alpha   90.00
_cell.angle_beta   90.00
_cell.angle_gamma   90.00
#
_symmetry.space_group_name_H-M   'P 1'
#
loop_
_entity.id
_entity.type
_entity.pdbx_description
1 polymer ?
#
loop_
_entity_poly.entity_id
_entity_poly.type
_entity_poly.pdbx_seq_one_letter_code
_entity_poly.pdbx_strand_id
1 'polypeptide(L)'
;MKKNEIKPVRAKATEGMTKEQLEDRAFAQMLLWVATAVVVEVIMLLLNRFYVHARVSELGFKVPMYKVLTTFPIVGTILFVVFLVAAVKVHRSDSFHDGTLQAAGACGFLLTGFGGLLLRDMEAAIAPMVLVVVPALGVLMMVYYLYQREFFASVLVGALGLLGLWMFRSFGTGTMYYGCLILALVVALVGVVLAGKAKAKDGVITLGGREYQLFQPETAYLAFFLTVVITAVLLLAPLALGTAMAYYGIWAMAAWLFILAVYFTSKLM
;
A
#
# COMPACT_ATOMS: atom_id res chain seq x y z
N MET A 1 28.25 9.08 -34.51
CA MET A 1 26.86 8.75 -34.05
C MET A 1 26.68 9.35 -32.67
N LYS A 2 25.88 10.41 -32.51
CA LYS A 2 25.56 11.02 -31.20
C LYS A 2 24.66 10.03 -30.44
N LYS A 3 25.17 9.47 -29.35
CA LYS A 3 24.40 8.68 -28.38
C LYS A 3 23.34 9.63 -27.80
N ASN A 4 22.09 9.50 -28.23
CA ASN A 4 20.96 10.18 -27.59
C ASN A 4 20.88 9.66 -26.16
N GLU A 5 21.41 10.40 -25.21
CA GLU A 5 21.18 10.17 -23.78
C GLU A 5 19.69 10.37 -23.53
N ILE A 6 18.98 9.26 -23.42
CA ILE A 6 17.58 9.24 -23.00
C ILE A 6 17.58 9.57 -21.50
N LYS A 7 17.40 10.87 -21.19
CA LYS A 7 17.28 11.30 -19.78
C LYS A 7 16.07 10.63 -19.16
N PRO A 8 16.19 10.03 -17.97
CA PRO A 8 15.06 9.40 -17.29
C PRO A 8 13.96 10.43 -17.06
N VAL A 9 12.70 10.02 -17.23
CA VAL A 9 11.50 10.89 -17.17
C VAL A 9 11.45 11.74 -15.90
N ARG A 10 12.05 11.25 -14.80
CA ARG A 10 12.17 12.00 -13.53
C ARG A 10 13.05 13.24 -13.64
N ALA A 11 14.04 13.26 -14.55
CA ALA A 11 14.95 14.39 -14.73
C ALA A 11 14.26 15.61 -15.37
N LYS A 12 13.25 15.39 -16.25
CA LYS A 12 12.53 16.49 -16.91
C LYS A 12 11.60 17.28 -15.97
N ALA A 13 10.98 16.62 -14.98
CA ALA A 13 10.09 17.29 -14.03
C ALA A 13 10.84 18.05 -12.92
N THR A 14 12.13 17.81 -12.78
CA THR A 14 13.01 18.38 -11.74
C THR A 14 14.09 19.29 -12.34
N GLU A 15 14.10 19.51 -13.66
CA GLU A 15 14.99 20.47 -14.31
C GLU A 15 14.69 21.89 -13.78
N GLY A 16 15.55 22.39 -12.89
CA GLY A 16 15.47 23.72 -12.28
C GLY A 16 15.19 23.76 -10.78
N MET A 17 14.91 22.62 -10.12
CA MET A 17 14.75 22.59 -8.67
C MET A 17 16.07 22.23 -7.98
N THR A 18 16.37 22.92 -6.86
CA THR A 18 17.48 22.56 -5.97
C THR A 18 17.15 21.29 -5.20
N LYS A 19 18.19 20.58 -4.67
CA LYS A 19 17.97 19.39 -3.83
C LYS A 19 17.07 19.68 -2.64
N GLU A 20 17.27 20.81 -1.97
CA GLU A 20 16.45 21.27 -0.84
C GLU A 20 14.97 21.41 -1.22
N GLN A 21 14.66 22.02 -2.36
CA GLN A 21 13.28 22.16 -2.84
C GLN A 21 12.61 20.81 -3.14
N LEU A 22 13.39 19.80 -3.57
CA LEU A 22 12.89 18.45 -3.80
C LEU A 22 12.60 17.71 -2.49
N GLU A 23 13.46 17.89 -1.50
CA GLU A 23 13.29 17.32 -0.15
C GLU A 23 12.10 17.95 0.56
N ASP A 24 11.96 19.27 0.53
CA ASP A 24 10.83 20.01 1.09
C ASP A 24 9.51 19.60 0.45
N ARG A 25 9.49 19.40 -0.86
CA ARG A 25 8.28 18.92 -1.56
C ARG A 25 7.92 17.50 -1.19
N ALA A 26 8.90 16.60 -1.09
CA ALA A 26 8.67 15.23 -0.66
C ALA A 26 8.14 15.19 0.78
N PHE A 27 8.71 16.00 1.66
CA PHE A 27 8.29 16.14 3.05
C PHE A 27 6.86 16.70 3.17
N ALA A 28 6.54 17.75 2.41
CA ALA A 28 5.19 18.32 2.37
C ALA A 28 4.15 17.31 1.88
N GLN A 29 4.47 16.52 0.86
CA GLN A 29 3.59 15.44 0.38
C GLN A 29 3.41 14.33 1.41
N MET A 30 4.49 13.92 2.09
CA MET A 30 4.42 12.97 3.18
C MET A 30 3.49 13.46 4.29
N LEU A 31 3.65 14.70 4.75
CA LEU A 31 2.79 15.29 5.79
C LEU A 31 1.32 15.31 5.36
N LEU A 32 1.04 15.63 4.11
CA LEU A 32 -0.33 15.62 3.58
C LEU A 32 -0.95 14.23 3.64
N TRP A 33 -0.21 13.18 3.28
CA TRP A 33 -0.70 11.80 3.35
C TRP A 33 -0.91 11.33 4.80
N VAL A 34 0.01 11.67 5.71
CA VAL A 34 -0.14 11.37 7.14
C VAL A 34 -1.35 12.09 7.72
N ALA A 35 -1.51 13.39 7.42
CA ALA A 35 -2.68 14.16 7.86
C ALA A 35 -4.00 13.55 7.32
N THR A 36 -4.01 13.14 6.05
CA THR A 36 -5.16 12.46 5.44
C THR A 36 -5.47 11.14 6.16
N ALA A 37 -4.44 10.33 6.46
CA ALA A 37 -4.62 9.08 7.19
C ALA A 37 -5.21 9.33 8.59
N VAL A 38 -4.73 10.35 9.31
CA VAL A 38 -5.26 10.73 10.63
C VAL A 38 -6.74 11.16 10.54
N VAL A 39 -7.10 11.98 9.54
CA VAL A 39 -8.50 12.40 9.34
C VAL A 39 -9.39 11.19 9.04
N VAL A 40 -8.95 10.30 8.16
CA VAL A 40 -9.70 9.07 7.83
C VAL A 40 -9.83 8.18 9.07
N GLU A 41 -8.77 8.05 9.87
CA GLU A 41 -8.82 7.27 11.12
C GLU A 41 -9.83 7.84 12.11
N VAL A 42 -9.88 9.16 12.30
CA VAL A 42 -10.88 9.81 13.16
C VAL A 42 -12.29 9.51 12.66
N ILE A 43 -12.52 9.58 11.34
CA ILE A 43 -13.82 9.24 10.74
C ILE A 43 -14.16 7.77 11.02
N MET A 44 -13.19 6.85 10.87
CA MET A 44 -13.40 5.42 11.12
C MET A 44 -13.68 5.13 12.60
N LEU A 45 -13.01 5.82 13.53
CA LEU A 45 -13.31 5.74 14.97
C LEU A 45 -14.73 6.20 15.28
N LEU A 46 -15.18 7.30 14.68
CA LEU A 46 -16.56 7.79 14.82
C LEU A 46 -17.58 6.79 14.25
N LEU A 47 -17.31 6.23 13.08
CA LEU A 47 -18.14 5.18 12.49
C LEU A 47 -18.17 3.92 13.36
N ASN A 48 -17.04 3.48 13.87
CA ASN A 48 -16.98 2.35 14.78
C ASN A 48 -17.81 2.58 16.04
N ARG A 49 -17.78 3.81 16.60
CA ARG A 49 -18.51 4.17 17.81
C ARG A 49 -20.01 4.33 17.57
N PHE A 50 -20.43 5.10 16.55
CA PHE A 50 -21.81 5.50 16.33
C PHE A 50 -22.57 4.61 15.34
N TYR A 51 -21.89 3.82 14.53
CA TYR A 51 -22.50 2.93 13.55
C TYR A 51 -22.39 1.45 13.98
N VAL A 52 -21.17 0.94 14.20
CA VAL A 52 -20.94 -0.47 14.54
C VAL A 52 -21.42 -0.78 15.95
N HIS A 53 -21.04 0.03 16.94
CA HIS A 53 -21.40 -0.13 18.35
C HIS A 53 -22.50 0.87 18.76
N ALA A 54 -23.43 1.17 17.84
CA ALA A 54 -24.52 2.11 18.09
C ALA A 54 -25.44 1.62 19.22
N ARG A 55 -25.78 2.50 20.15
CA ARG A 55 -26.81 2.25 21.16
C ARG A 55 -28.20 2.45 20.57
N VAL A 56 -29.23 1.93 21.25
CA VAL A 56 -30.63 2.06 20.81
C VAL A 56 -31.04 3.54 20.61
N SER A 57 -30.51 4.43 21.45
CA SER A 57 -30.72 5.89 21.33
C SER A 57 -30.07 6.53 20.10
N GLU A 58 -29.11 5.83 19.46
CA GLU A 58 -28.31 6.31 18.33
C GLU A 58 -28.81 5.75 16.98
N LEU A 59 -29.92 5.00 16.96
CA LEU A 59 -30.52 4.44 15.75
C LEU A 59 -30.88 5.51 14.70
N GLY A 60 -31.21 6.71 15.15
CA GLY A 60 -31.42 7.88 14.27
C GLY A 60 -30.20 8.23 13.41
N PHE A 61 -28.99 7.91 13.85
CA PHE A 61 -27.76 8.07 13.08
C PHE A 61 -27.44 6.81 12.25
N LYS A 62 -27.63 5.62 12.82
CA LYS A 62 -27.29 4.35 12.18
C LYS A 62 -28.06 4.12 10.88
N VAL A 63 -29.36 4.41 10.86
CA VAL A 63 -30.23 4.17 9.69
C VAL A 63 -29.84 5.03 8.46
N PRO A 64 -29.67 6.37 8.56
CA PRO A 64 -29.19 7.15 7.42
C PRO A 64 -27.76 6.77 7.01
N MET A 65 -26.88 6.44 7.96
CA MET A 65 -25.51 6.02 7.66
C MET A 65 -25.44 4.72 6.88
N TYR A 66 -26.31 3.74 7.19
CA TYR A 66 -26.46 2.51 6.40
C TYR A 66 -26.77 2.83 4.92
N LYS A 67 -27.68 3.81 4.65
CA LYS A 67 -27.98 4.24 3.28
C LYS A 67 -26.76 4.88 2.60
N VAL A 68 -26.02 5.72 3.33
CA VAL A 68 -24.78 6.35 2.84
C VAL A 68 -23.75 5.27 2.47
N LEU A 69 -23.49 4.29 3.35
CA LEU A 69 -22.56 3.20 3.09
C LEU A 69 -23.00 2.32 1.90
N THR A 70 -24.32 2.20 1.66
CA THR A 70 -24.85 1.48 0.49
C THR A 70 -24.55 2.21 -0.83
N THR A 71 -24.42 3.55 -0.82
CA THR A 71 -24.09 4.33 -2.01
C THR A 71 -22.57 4.41 -2.27
N PHE A 72 -21.73 4.21 -1.25
CA PHE A 72 -20.27 4.32 -1.35
C PHE A 72 -19.64 3.45 -2.45
N PRO A 73 -20.00 2.15 -2.62
CA PRO A 73 -19.44 1.34 -3.70
C PRO A 73 -19.72 1.91 -5.08
N ILE A 74 -20.91 2.47 -5.28
CA ILE A 74 -21.32 3.05 -6.57
C ILE A 74 -20.50 4.32 -6.84
N VAL A 75 -20.50 5.25 -5.90
CA VAL A 75 -19.74 6.52 -6.00
C VAL A 75 -18.24 6.23 -6.11
N GLY A 76 -17.72 5.34 -5.27
CA GLY A 76 -16.30 4.93 -5.29
C GLY A 76 -15.88 4.33 -6.64
N THR A 77 -16.72 3.48 -7.23
CA THR A 77 -16.45 2.90 -8.57
C THR A 77 -16.47 3.96 -9.67
N ILE A 78 -17.44 4.87 -9.65
CA ILE A 78 -17.50 5.97 -10.63
C ILE A 78 -16.25 6.86 -10.51
N LEU A 79 -15.90 7.29 -9.30
CA LEU A 79 -14.71 8.10 -9.08
C LEU A 79 -13.42 7.37 -9.43
N PHE A 80 -13.31 6.08 -9.12
CA PHE A 80 -12.20 5.25 -9.56
C PHE A 80 -12.02 5.29 -11.08
N VAL A 81 -13.10 5.08 -11.85
CA VAL A 81 -13.04 5.12 -13.32
C VAL A 81 -12.64 6.51 -13.83
N VAL A 82 -13.22 7.57 -13.27
CA VAL A 82 -12.90 8.96 -13.65
C VAL A 82 -11.42 9.26 -13.41
N PHE A 83 -10.90 8.93 -12.21
CA PHE A 83 -9.49 9.16 -11.88
C PHE A 83 -8.55 8.25 -12.67
N LEU A 84 -8.95 7.01 -12.99
CA LEU A 84 -8.19 6.11 -13.85
C LEU A 84 -8.06 6.68 -15.28
N VAL A 85 -9.16 7.16 -15.84
CA VAL A 85 -9.16 7.78 -17.19
C VAL A 85 -8.31 9.07 -17.17
N ALA A 86 -8.42 9.86 -16.12
CA ALA A 86 -7.58 11.05 -15.93
C ALA A 86 -6.10 10.68 -15.82
N ALA A 87 -5.74 9.67 -15.04
CA ALA A 87 -4.37 9.18 -14.92
C ALA A 87 -3.79 8.72 -16.27
N VAL A 88 -4.57 7.97 -17.07
CA VAL A 88 -4.17 7.52 -18.40
C VAL A 88 -3.97 8.70 -19.36
N LYS A 89 -4.87 9.69 -19.34
CA LYS A 89 -4.73 10.90 -20.17
C LYS A 89 -3.48 11.69 -19.83
N VAL A 90 -3.21 11.90 -18.55
CA VAL A 90 -2.04 12.65 -18.08
C VAL A 90 -0.75 11.87 -18.37
N HIS A 91 -0.75 10.55 -18.23
CA HIS A 91 0.39 9.72 -18.60
C HIS A 91 0.72 9.82 -20.10
N ARG A 92 -0.26 10.05 -20.97
CA ARG A 92 -0.05 10.33 -22.40
C ARG A 92 0.49 11.72 -22.68
N SER A 93 0.27 12.69 -21.80
CA SER A 93 0.56 14.12 -21.94
C SER A 93 1.93 14.54 -21.39
N ASP A 94 2.89 13.65 -21.18
CA ASP A 94 4.27 13.91 -20.70
C ASP A 94 4.42 14.59 -19.32
N SER A 95 3.35 14.92 -18.59
CA SER A 95 3.44 15.43 -17.23
C SER A 95 3.35 14.30 -16.20
N PHE A 96 4.49 13.73 -15.87
CA PHE A 96 4.65 12.57 -14.97
C PHE A 96 4.14 12.84 -13.53
N HIS A 97 4.07 14.11 -13.12
CA HIS A 97 3.78 14.48 -11.72
C HIS A 97 2.32 14.29 -11.34
N ASP A 98 1.41 14.48 -12.27
CA ASP A 98 -0.02 14.45 -11.99
C ASP A 98 -0.61 13.03 -12.06
N GLY A 99 -0.02 12.14 -12.88
CA GLY A 99 -0.52 10.78 -13.06
C GLY A 99 -0.42 9.89 -11.81
N THR A 100 0.59 10.07 -10.97
CA THR A 100 0.76 9.30 -9.73
C THR A 100 -0.26 9.69 -8.66
N LEU A 101 -0.55 10.99 -8.53
CA LEU A 101 -1.58 11.49 -7.61
C LEU A 101 -2.97 11.00 -8.02
N GLN A 102 -3.26 11.00 -9.32
CA GLN A 102 -4.52 10.51 -9.86
C GLN A 102 -4.67 9.00 -9.73
N ALA A 103 -3.60 8.23 -9.95
CA ALA A 103 -3.60 6.79 -9.72
C ALA A 103 -3.79 6.45 -8.23
N ALA A 104 -3.12 7.18 -7.33
CA ALA A 104 -3.31 7.03 -5.89
C ALA A 104 -4.74 7.39 -5.46
N GLY A 105 -5.30 8.47 -6.02
CA GLY A 105 -6.70 8.87 -5.82
C GLY A 105 -7.67 7.78 -6.30
N ALA A 106 -7.45 7.21 -7.49
CA ALA A 106 -8.24 6.10 -8.00
C ALA A 106 -8.23 4.89 -7.05
N CYS A 107 -7.03 4.46 -6.61
CA CYS A 107 -6.93 3.37 -5.63
C CYS A 107 -7.63 3.71 -4.31
N GLY A 108 -7.51 4.95 -3.83
CA GLY A 108 -8.19 5.42 -2.62
C GLY A 108 -9.72 5.34 -2.73
N PHE A 109 -10.30 5.76 -3.86
CA PHE A 109 -11.74 5.66 -4.09
C PHE A 109 -12.23 4.23 -4.21
N LEU A 110 -11.43 3.34 -4.80
CA LEU A 110 -11.75 1.91 -4.87
C LEU A 110 -11.74 1.29 -3.46
N LEU A 111 -10.72 1.59 -2.67
CA LEU A 111 -10.60 1.10 -1.30
C LEU A 111 -11.74 1.63 -0.40
N THR A 112 -12.10 2.92 -0.52
CA THR A 112 -13.21 3.49 0.26
C THR A 112 -14.56 2.91 -0.16
N GLY A 113 -14.78 2.65 -1.46
CA GLY A 113 -15.98 2.01 -1.96
C GLY A 113 -16.14 0.59 -1.42
N PHE A 114 -15.11 -0.24 -1.54
CA PHE A 114 -15.10 -1.59 -0.99
C PHE A 114 -15.14 -1.62 0.53
N GLY A 115 -14.38 -0.73 1.20
CA GLY A 115 -14.39 -0.60 2.66
C GLY A 115 -15.78 -0.26 3.21
N GLY A 116 -16.52 0.62 2.55
CA GLY A 116 -17.89 0.96 2.90
C GLY A 116 -18.83 -0.24 2.79
N LEU A 117 -18.69 -1.04 1.72
CA LEU A 117 -19.50 -2.25 1.51
C LEU A 117 -19.20 -3.32 2.58
N LEU A 118 -17.93 -3.55 2.86
CA LEU A 118 -17.50 -4.49 3.89
C LEU A 118 -17.96 -4.03 5.30
N LEU A 119 -17.86 -2.73 5.58
CA LEU A 119 -18.31 -2.18 6.85
C LEU A 119 -19.83 -2.30 7.02
N ARG A 120 -20.61 -2.19 5.92
CA ARG A 120 -22.05 -2.38 5.93
C ARG A 120 -22.45 -3.82 6.23
N ASP A 121 -21.80 -4.79 5.57
CA ASP A 121 -22.24 -6.21 5.58
C ASP A 121 -21.58 -7.03 6.71
N MET A 122 -20.42 -6.62 7.17
CA MET A 122 -19.62 -7.33 8.17
C MET A 122 -19.17 -6.42 9.33
N GLU A 123 -20.06 -5.56 9.82
CA GLU A 123 -19.79 -4.47 10.79
C GLU A 123 -18.75 -4.83 11.88
N ALA A 124 -19.08 -5.81 12.71
CA ALA A 124 -18.26 -6.17 13.88
C ALA A 124 -16.92 -6.85 13.53
N ALA A 125 -16.86 -7.53 12.39
CA ALA A 125 -15.67 -8.28 11.98
C ALA A 125 -14.65 -7.41 11.26
N ILE A 126 -15.12 -6.47 10.44
CA ILE A 126 -14.27 -5.64 9.56
C ILE A 126 -13.84 -4.34 10.25
N ALA A 127 -14.65 -3.77 11.16
CA ALA A 127 -14.31 -2.52 11.81
C ALA A 127 -12.93 -2.52 12.51
N PRO A 128 -12.55 -3.52 13.32
CA PRO A 128 -11.23 -3.56 13.94
C PRO A 128 -10.09 -3.64 12.91
N MET A 129 -10.35 -4.31 11.77
CA MET A 129 -9.38 -4.44 10.71
C MET A 129 -9.11 -3.10 10.02
N VAL A 130 -10.16 -2.36 9.66
CA VAL A 130 -10.04 -1.05 8.99
C VAL A 130 -9.31 -0.07 9.89
N LEU A 131 -9.60 -0.05 11.20
CA LEU A 131 -8.92 0.77 12.20
C LEU A 131 -7.40 0.51 12.31
N VAL A 132 -6.92 -0.65 11.89
CA VAL A 132 -5.48 -0.95 11.86
C VAL A 132 -4.89 -0.71 10.48
N VAL A 133 -5.63 -1.00 9.42
CA VAL A 133 -5.15 -0.86 8.03
C VAL A 133 -4.96 0.61 7.65
N VAL A 134 -5.83 1.51 8.10
CA VAL A 134 -5.72 2.96 7.76
C VAL A 134 -4.43 3.58 8.30
N PRO A 135 -4.09 3.47 9.61
CA PRO A 135 -2.79 3.95 10.09
C PRO A 135 -1.60 3.24 9.45
N ALA A 136 -1.72 1.92 9.19
CA ALA A 136 -0.67 1.17 8.51
C ALA A 136 -0.40 1.70 7.10
N LEU A 137 -1.43 2.10 6.35
CA LEU A 137 -1.29 2.77 5.06
C LEU A 137 -0.62 4.15 5.20
N GLY A 138 -0.93 4.91 6.24
CA GLY A 138 -0.26 6.17 6.57
C GLY A 138 1.25 5.97 6.80
N VAL A 139 1.62 4.96 7.59
CA VAL A 139 3.03 4.58 7.81
C VAL A 139 3.68 4.11 6.51
N LEU A 140 2.99 3.33 5.69
CA LEU A 140 3.49 2.86 4.40
C LEU A 140 3.79 4.02 3.44
N MET A 141 2.93 5.05 3.42
CA MET A 141 3.18 6.27 2.66
C MET A 141 4.38 7.06 3.19
N MET A 142 4.53 7.13 4.52
CA MET A 142 5.73 7.73 5.14
C MET A 142 7.01 6.99 4.70
N VAL A 143 6.99 5.67 4.71
CA VAL A 143 8.11 4.84 4.24
C VAL A 143 8.41 5.11 2.76
N TYR A 144 7.38 5.25 1.92
CA TYR A 144 7.53 5.53 0.49
C TYR A 144 8.27 6.84 0.20
N TYR A 145 8.02 7.88 1.00
CA TYR A 145 8.64 9.20 0.78
C TYR A 145 10.00 9.36 1.45
N LEU A 146 10.22 8.74 2.63
CA LEU A 146 11.44 8.91 3.42
C LEU A 146 12.53 7.90 3.09
N TYR A 147 12.15 6.68 2.71
CA TYR A 147 13.10 5.59 2.53
C TYR A 147 13.36 5.24 1.08
N GLN A 148 14.35 4.39 0.86
CA GLN A 148 14.68 3.83 -0.44
C GLN A 148 13.53 2.94 -0.95
N ARG A 149 13.36 2.87 -2.26
CA ARG A 149 12.29 2.11 -2.91
C ARG A 149 12.34 0.61 -2.60
N GLU A 150 13.54 0.08 -2.36
CA GLU A 150 13.77 -1.31 -1.98
C GLU A 150 13.16 -1.64 -0.62
N PHE A 151 13.33 -0.72 0.34
CA PHE A 151 12.72 -0.85 1.66
C PHE A 151 11.19 -0.80 1.55
N PHE A 152 10.67 0.17 0.80
CA PHE A 152 9.23 0.27 0.55
C PHE A 152 8.65 -1.02 -0.06
N ALA A 153 9.32 -1.60 -1.08
CA ALA A 153 8.88 -2.86 -1.70
C ALA A 153 8.87 -4.01 -0.67
N SER A 154 9.89 -4.11 0.18
CA SER A 154 9.97 -5.11 1.25
C SER A 154 8.88 -4.91 2.29
N VAL A 155 8.65 -3.67 2.74
CA VAL A 155 7.59 -3.34 3.71
C VAL A 155 6.20 -3.61 3.13
N LEU A 156 5.97 -3.31 1.84
CA LEU A 156 4.70 -3.60 1.17
C LEU A 156 4.38 -5.10 1.17
N VAL A 157 5.35 -5.94 0.79
CA VAL A 157 5.18 -7.41 0.80
C VAL A 157 4.95 -7.91 2.23
N GLY A 158 5.72 -7.42 3.20
CA GLY A 158 5.57 -7.80 4.61
C GLY A 158 4.23 -7.34 5.22
N ALA A 159 3.76 -6.13 4.88
CA ALA A 159 2.47 -5.62 5.33
C ALA A 159 1.30 -6.46 4.79
N LEU A 160 1.35 -6.87 3.51
CA LEU A 160 0.38 -7.81 2.94
C LEU A 160 0.46 -9.18 3.63
N GLY A 161 1.66 -9.62 3.99
CA GLY A 161 1.86 -10.83 4.81
C GLY A 161 1.18 -10.73 6.17
N LEU A 162 1.40 -9.62 6.88
CA LEU A 162 0.73 -9.35 8.18
C LEU A 162 -0.79 -9.34 8.05
N LEU A 163 -1.31 -8.69 7.01
CA LEU A 163 -2.74 -8.66 6.73
C LEU A 163 -3.31 -10.06 6.49
N GLY A 164 -2.63 -10.88 5.69
CA GLY A 164 -3.02 -12.26 5.42
C GLY A 164 -3.02 -13.13 6.68
N LEU A 165 -1.97 -13.02 7.51
CA LEU A 165 -1.89 -13.74 8.80
C LEU A 165 -3.00 -13.32 9.76
N TRP A 166 -3.32 -12.02 9.81
CA TRP A 166 -4.43 -11.52 10.60
C TRP A 166 -5.77 -12.06 10.09
N MET A 167 -5.98 -12.06 8.77
CA MET A 167 -7.19 -12.64 8.17
C MET A 167 -7.35 -14.11 8.53
N PHE A 168 -6.28 -14.90 8.45
CA PHE A 168 -6.30 -16.29 8.86
C PHE A 168 -6.68 -16.44 10.33
N ARG A 169 -6.10 -15.63 11.20
CA ARG A 169 -6.40 -15.66 12.64
C ARG A 169 -7.86 -15.32 12.95
N SER A 170 -8.43 -14.33 12.23
CA SER A 170 -9.77 -13.80 12.51
C SER A 170 -10.88 -14.63 11.85
N PHE A 171 -10.64 -15.16 10.66
CA PHE A 171 -11.66 -15.83 9.83
C PHE A 171 -11.30 -17.26 9.43
N GLY A 172 -10.16 -17.76 9.86
CA GLY A 172 -9.66 -19.09 9.47
C GLY A 172 -9.37 -19.17 7.96
N THR A 173 -9.65 -20.33 7.36
CA THR A 173 -9.48 -20.61 5.91
C THR A 173 -10.64 -20.09 5.06
N GLY A 174 -11.13 -18.88 5.37
CA GLY A 174 -12.22 -18.25 4.63
C GLY A 174 -11.75 -17.54 3.35
N THR A 175 -12.72 -17.10 2.52
CA THR A 175 -12.48 -16.39 1.25
C THR A 175 -11.59 -15.16 1.42
N MET A 176 -11.71 -14.44 2.54
CA MET A 176 -10.91 -13.25 2.84
C MET A 176 -9.42 -13.58 2.97
N TYR A 177 -9.10 -14.69 3.65
CA TYR A 177 -7.71 -15.16 3.77
C TYR A 177 -7.11 -15.53 2.41
N TYR A 178 -7.83 -16.34 1.62
CA TYR A 178 -7.35 -16.72 0.29
C TYR A 178 -7.20 -15.52 -0.65
N GLY A 179 -8.08 -14.52 -0.56
CA GLY A 179 -7.94 -13.27 -1.29
C GLY A 179 -6.66 -12.51 -0.93
N CYS A 180 -6.36 -12.36 0.37
CA CYS A 180 -5.13 -11.75 0.85
C CYS A 180 -3.88 -12.57 0.48
N LEU A 181 -3.95 -13.90 0.58
CA LEU A 181 -2.87 -14.80 0.20
C LEU A 181 -2.52 -14.64 -1.28
N ILE A 182 -3.51 -14.69 -2.16
CA ILE A 182 -3.31 -14.54 -3.60
C ILE A 182 -2.74 -13.15 -3.90
N LEU A 183 -3.28 -12.10 -3.32
CA LEU A 183 -2.79 -10.73 -3.51
C LEU A 183 -1.33 -10.61 -3.07
N ALA A 184 -0.99 -11.11 -1.88
CA ALA A 184 0.38 -11.06 -1.36
C ALA A 184 1.35 -11.85 -2.25
N LEU A 185 0.96 -13.03 -2.72
CA LEU A 185 1.80 -13.86 -3.60
C LEU A 185 1.96 -13.21 -4.99
N VAL A 186 0.91 -12.62 -5.55
CA VAL A 186 0.99 -11.89 -6.84
C VAL A 186 1.91 -10.68 -6.72
N VAL A 187 1.76 -9.87 -5.68
CA VAL A 187 2.62 -8.69 -5.45
C VAL A 187 4.07 -9.14 -5.22
N ALA A 188 4.30 -10.19 -4.44
CA ALA A 188 5.61 -10.75 -4.22
C ALA A 188 6.24 -11.28 -5.52
N LEU A 189 5.48 -12.02 -6.34
CA LEU A 189 5.94 -12.55 -7.63
C LEU A 189 6.31 -11.42 -8.61
N VAL A 190 5.43 -10.44 -8.75
CA VAL A 190 5.70 -9.25 -9.58
C VAL A 190 6.95 -8.53 -9.08
N GLY A 191 7.08 -8.34 -7.77
CA GLY A 191 8.26 -7.75 -7.15
C GLY A 191 9.55 -8.52 -7.45
N VAL A 192 9.52 -9.85 -7.35
CA VAL A 192 10.66 -10.73 -7.67
C VAL A 192 11.06 -10.63 -9.14
N VAL A 193 10.08 -10.64 -10.06
CA VAL A 193 10.35 -10.51 -11.50
C VAL A 193 10.94 -9.14 -11.82
N LEU A 194 10.40 -8.06 -11.23
CA LEU A 194 10.91 -6.71 -11.43
C LEU A 194 12.30 -6.54 -10.82
N ALA A 195 12.54 -7.06 -9.61
CA ALA A 195 13.84 -7.04 -8.95
C ALA A 195 14.89 -7.85 -9.72
N GLY A 196 14.52 -9.02 -10.25
CA GLY A 196 15.40 -9.84 -11.09
C GLY A 196 15.81 -9.14 -12.39
N LYS A 197 14.85 -8.48 -13.08
CA LYS A 197 15.14 -7.68 -14.28
C LYS A 197 15.98 -6.43 -13.96
N ALA A 198 15.70 -5.77 -12.84
CA ALA A 198 16.48 -4.63 -12.39
C ALA A 198 17.93 -5.02 -12.05
N LYS A 199 18.14 -6.13 -11.35
CA LYS A 199 19.46 -6.65 -11.02
C LYS A 199 20.31 -6.93 -12.27
N ALA A 200 19.69 -7.40 -13.37
CA ALA A 200 20.38 -7.67 -14.63
C ALA A 200 20.78 -6.42 -15.43
N LYS A 201 20.25 -5.22 -15.07
CA LYS A 201 20.45 -3.95 -15.78
C LYS A 201 20.78 -2.79 -14.83
N ASP A 202 21.56 -3.03 -13.78
CA ASP A 202 22.02 -2.01 -12.83
C ASP A 202 20.89 -1.13 -12.25
N GLY A 203 19.75 -1.75 -11.93
CA GLY A 203 18.61 -1.08 -11.32
C GLY A 203 17.61 -0.46 -12.29
N VAL A 204 17.84 -0.54 -13.60
CA VAL A 204 16.99 0.05 -14.64
C VAL A 204 16.08 -1.00 -15.27
N ILE A 205 14.79 -0.65 -15.43
CA ILE A 205 13.81 -1.47 -16.15
C ILE A 205 13.26 -0.69 -17.33
N THR A 206 13.23 -1.32 -18.50
CA THR A 206 12.58 -0.79 -19.71
C THR A 206 11.13 -1.27 -19.75
N LEU A 207 10.18 -0.37 -19.57
CA LEU A 207 8.75 -0.62 -19.76
C LEU A 207 8.21 0.28 -20.88
N GLY A 208 7.64 -0.32 -21.92
CA GLY A 208 7.06 0.44 -23.02
C GLY A 208 8.03 1.37 -23.78
N GLY A 209 9.32 1.00 -23.86
CA GLY A 209 10.34 1.81 -24.53
C GLY A 209 10.89 2.97 -23.68
N ARG A 210 10.48 3.10 -22.42
CA ARG A 210 11.00 4.09 -21.46
C ARG A 210 11.83 3.38 -20.38
N GLU A 211 12.94 3.97 -19.99
CA GLU A 211 13.81 3.48 -18.93
C GLU A 211 13.39 4.09 -17.59
N TYR A 212 13.07 3.21 -16.64
CA TYR A 212 12.73 3.58 -15.26
C TYR A 212 13.78 3.03 -14.32
N GLN A 213 14.42 3.88 -13.55
CA GLN A 213 15.29 3.46 -12.46
C GLN A 213 14.43 3.02 -11.28
N LEU A 214 14.28 1.70 -11.12
CA LEU A 214 13.44 1.13 -10.06
C LEU A 214 14.22 1.03 -8.73
N PHE A 215 15.45 0.55 -8.80
CA PHE A 215 16.33 0.35 -7.66
C PHE A 215 17.66 1.08 -7.86
N GLN A 216 18.39 1.35 -6.78
CA GLN A 216 19.74 1.90 -6.87
C GLN A 216 20.73 0.80 -7.28
N PRO A 217 21.87 1.14 -7.93
CA PRO A 217 22.86 0.15 -8.37
C PRO A 217 23.41 -0.73 -7.24
N GLU A 218 23.55 -0.15 -6.03
CA GLU A 218 24.07 -0.82 -4.82
C GLU A 218 22.97 -1.44 -3.95
N THR A 219 21.86 -1.85 -4.55
CA THR A 219 20.69 -2.34 -3.82
C THR A 219 20.97 -3.64 -3.08
N ALA A 220 20.47 -3.72 -1.86
CA ALA A 220 20.43 -4.95 -1.07
C ALA A 220 19.29 -5.89 -1.54
N TYR A 221 19.36 -6.38 -2.77
CA TYR A 221 18.36 -7.32 -3.31
C TYR A 221 18.11 -8.54 -2.42
N LEU A 222 19.14 -8.95 -1.65
CA LEU A 222 19.03 -10.06 -0.72
C LEU A 222 17.95 -9.81 0.34
N ALA A 223 17.87 -8.60 0.90
CA ALA A 223 16.88 -8.24 1.91
C ALA A 223 15.45 -8.36 1.37
N PHE A 224 15.22 -7.92 0.12
CA PHE A 224 13.93 -8.06 -0.55
C PHE A 224 13.55 -9.51 -0.82
N PHE A 225 14.45 -10.31 -1.41
CA PHE A 225 14.19 -11.73 -1.67
C PHE A 225 13.94 -12.52 -0.39
N LEU A 226 14.71 -12.23 0.67
CA LEU A 226 14.53 -12.86 1.96
C LEU A 226 13.16 -12.52 2.56
N THR A 227 12.71 -11.26 2.44
CA THR A 227 11.38 -10.83 2.86
C THR A 227 10.28 -11.60 2.12
N VAL A 228 10.42 -11.78 0.81
CA VAL A 228 9.45 -12.55 0.01
C VAL A 228 9.38 -14.00 0.50
N VAL A 229 10.53 -14.65 0.73
CA VAL A 229 10.57 -16.03 1.23
C VAL A 229 9.94 -16.14 2.62
N ILE A 230 10.32 -15.26 3.55
CA ILE A 230 9.77 -15.23 4.91
C ILE A 230 8.25 -15.04 4.86
N THR A 231 7.77 -14.08 4.05
CA THR A 231 6.34 -13.81 3.88
C THR A 231 5.60 -15.03 3.35
N ALA A 232 6.12 -15.69 2.31
CA ALA A 232 5.51 -16.88 1.73
C ALA A 232 5.44 -18.04 2.74
N VAL A 233 6.54 -18.30 3.45
CA VAL A 233 6.60 -19.36 4.48
C VAL A 233 5.61 -19.07 5.60
N LEU A 234 5.59 -17.86 6.13
CA LEU A 234 4.71 -17.48 7.24
C LEU A 234 3.22 -17.47 6.84
N LEU A 235 2.89 -17.11 5.59
CA LEU A 235 1.52 -17.18 5.10
C LEU A 235 1.04 -18.62 4.87
N LEU A 236 1.90 -19.51 4.42
CA LEU A 236 1.52 -20.90 4.14
C LEU A 236 1.53 -21.77 5.41
N ALA A 237 2.38 -21.48 6.37
CA ALA A 237 2.52 -22.28 7.61
C ALA A 237 1.21 -22.45 8.39
N PRO A 238 0.31 -21.46 8.54
CA PRO A 238 -0.96 -21.64 9.25
C PRO A 238 -1.91 -22.65 8.60
N LEU A 239 -1.82 -22.89 7.30
CA LEU A 239 -2.62 -23.90 6.61
C LEU A 239 -2.34 -25.32 7.14
N ALA A 240 -1.08 -25.60 7.53
CA ALA A 240 -0.68 -26.88 8.08
C ALA A 240 -0.73 -26.93 9.62
N LEU A 241 -0.44 -25.81 10.29
CA LEU A 241 -0.20 -25.75 11.73
C LEU A 241 -1.32 -25.03 12.53
N GLY A 242 -2.30 -24.47 11.82
CA GLY A 242 -3.48 -23.85 12.42
C GLY A 242 -3.29 -22.43 12.92
N THR A 243 -4.31 -21.93 13.67
CA THR A 243 -4.43 -20.52 14.08
C THR A 243 -3.36 -20.05 15.06
N ALA A 244 -2.80 -20.95 15.87
CA ALA A 244 -1.69 -20.62 16.77
C ALA A 244 -0.46 -20.17 15.99
N MET A 245 -0.17 -20.83 14.85
CA MET A 245 0.94 -20.44 13.98
C MET A 245 0.74 -19.07 13.33
N ALA A 246 -0.49 -18.72 12.98
CA ALA A 246 -0.80 -17.38 12.48
C ALA A 246 -0.49 -16.30 13.51
N TYR A 247 -0.79 -16.54 14.78
CA TYR A 247 -0.45 -15.62 15.87
C TYR A 247 1.06 -15.39 15.99
N TYR A 248 1.84 -16.47 16.08
CA TYR A 248 3.31 -16.35 16.15
C TYR A 248 3.89 -15.78 14.85
N GLY A 249 3.29 -16.09 13.71
CA GLY A 249 3.68 -15.54 12.42
C GLY A 249 3.54 -14.02 12.34
N ILE A 250 2.50 -13.44 12.95
CA ILE A 250 2.33 -11.98 13.03
C ILE A 250 3.52 -11.34 13.78
N TRP A 251 3.89 -11.89 14.93
CA TRP A 251 5.02 -11.39 15.71
C TRP A 251 6.36 -11.58 15.00
N ALA A 252 6.57 -12.73 14.37
CA ALA A 252 7.76 -13.00 13.57
C ALA A 252 7.90 -12.03 12.40
N MET A 253 6.81 -11.76 11.67
CA MET A 253 6.81 -10.79 10.58
C MET A 253 7.04 -9.36 11.06
N ALA A 254 6.41 -8.96 12.18
CA ALA A 254 6.62 -7.63 12.76
C ALA A 254 8.09 -7.45 13.20
N ALA A 255 8.69 -8.46 13.85
CA ALA A 255 10.11 -8.45 14.21
C ALA A 255 11.01 -8.35 12.97
N TRP A 256 10.70 -9.10 11.89
CA TRP A 256 11.41 -9.01 10.63
C TRP A 256 11.37 -7.61 10.01
N LEU A 257 10.18 -7.00 9.94
CA LEU A 257 10.02 -5.64 9.42
C LEU A 257 10.78 -4.61 10.27
N PHE A 258 10.82 -4.80 11.60
CA PHE A 258 11.62 -3.96 12.48
C PHE A 258 13.12 -4.10 12.20
N ILE A 259 13.63 -5.32 12.03
CA ILE A 259 15.03 -5.56 11.66
C ILE A 259 15.37 -4.88 10.33
N LEU A 260 14.48 -4.98 9.32
CA LEU A 260 14.65 -4.29 8.06
C LEU A 260 14.66 -2.76 8.23
N ALA A 261 13.78 -2.21 9.06
CA ALA A 261 13.74 -0.77 9.32
C ALA A 261 15.07 -0.29 9.92
N VAL A 262 15.61 -1.01 10.92
CA VAL A 262 16.91 -0.69 11.51
C VAL A 262 18.04 -0.80 10.48
N TYR A 263 18.05 -1.87 9.67
CA TYR A 263 19.05 -2.08 8.63
C TYR A 263 19.06 -0.94 7.60
N PHE A 264 17.89 -0.58 7.07
CA PHE A 264 17.81 0.48 6.06
C PHE A 264 18.03 1.87 6.64
N THR A 265 17.67 2.11 7.92
CA THR A 265 17.98 3.37 8.60
C THR A 265 19.49 3.52 8.80
N SER A 266 20.19 2.46 9.24
CA SER A 266 21.65 2.49 9.38
C SER A 266 22.40 2.68 8.05
N LYS A 267 21.79 2.29 6.94
CA LYS A 267 22.35 2.50 5.59
C LYS A 267 22.14 3.94 5.07
N LEU A 268 21.17 4.67 5.63
CA LEU A 268 20.93 6.08 5.28
C LEU A 268 21.85 7.06 6.02
N MET A 269 22.42 6.65 7.16
CA MET A 269 23.43 7.39 7.91
C MET A 269 24.81 7.18 7.30
#